data_c5e044c1aa29e91689aea256beff2d4c
#
_entry.id   c5e044c1aa29e91689aea256beff2d4c
#
_cell.length_a   1.000
_cell.length_b   1.000
_cell.length_c   1.000
_cell.angle_alpha   90.00
_cell.angle_beta   90.00
_cell.angle_gamma   90.00
#
_symmetry.space_group_name_H-M   'P 1'
#
loop_
_entity.id
_entity.type
_entity.pdbx_description
1 polymer ?
#
loop_
_entity_poly.entity_id
_entity_poly.type
_entity_poly.pdbx_seq_one_letter_code
_entity_poly.pdbx_strand_id
1 'polypeptide(L)'
;EMTSEVVIDVQQNEISIALLEDKRLVEYQTEPRSVSFSVGNIYVAKVKKLMPGLNASFVDVGYERDAFLHYLDLGNQFNSYEKYLKQVQSDRKKLYPFAKATKLPDLRKDGSVQSTLTVGQEVLVQIVKEPISTKGPRLTGELSFAGRYLVLMPFGDKVSVSTKIKSGEERARLKQLINSIKPKNCGVIVRTVAEGKRVAELDAELKVLTKRWEDALVKVQKTQKRPQLIFEETGRAVALLRDLFNPTYENIYVNDENVFHEVKNYVSLIAPEKANIVKLYTGTVPIFDNFNVTKQIKSSFGKTVNYKHGAYLIIEHTEALHVVDVNSGNRSHSDNGQEANALDVNLGAADELARQLRLRDMGGIIVVDFIDMNLAEDRQLLYERMCKNMQKDRARHNILPLSKFGLMQITRQRVRPAMDVNVEEVCPTCFGKGKIKSSIIFTDQLESKIDRLVNKIGIKTFYLHVHPYVAAYINKGLFSLKRKWQMKYGLGVHIVPSQKLAFLQYEFYDSKRQFIDMKEEIETK
;
A
#
# COMPACT_ATOMS: atom_id res chain seq x y z
N GLU A 1 -30.75 -0.38 8.94
CA GLU A 1 -29.70 -1.27 8.42
C GLU A 1 -28.55 -0.41 7.92
N MET A 2 -27.31 -0.78 8.26
CA MET A 2 -26.13 -0.04 7.85
C MET A 2 -25.81 -0.39 6.40
N THR A 3 -25.77 0.62 5.51
CA THR A 3 -25.44 0.43 4.10
C THR A 3 -23.93 0.30 3.93
N SER A 4 -23.48 -0.72 3.19
CA SER A 4 -22.06 -0.92 2.87
C SER A 4 -21.85 -0.93 1.36
N GLU A 5 -21.01 -0.02 0.87
CA GLU A 5 -20.74 0.17 -0.55
C GLU A 5 -19.23 0.12 -0.82
N VAL A 6 -18.86 -0.48 -1.93
CA VAL A 6 -17.48 -0.50 -2.43
C VAL A 6 -17.40 0.36 -3.69
N VAL A 7 -16.43 1.26 -3.73
CA VAL A 7 -16.17 2.11 -4.89
C VAL A 7 -14.76 1.84 -5.40
N ILE A 8 -14.65 1.41 -6.66
CA ILE A 8 -13.39 1.07 -7.32
C ILE A 8 -13.10 2.12 -8.37
N ASP A 9 -12.05 2.89 -8.16
CA ASP A 9 -11.53 3.87 -9.11
C ASP A 9 -10.34 3.30 -9.85
N VAL A 10 -10.49 3.11 -11.15
CA VAL A 10 -9.47 2.61 -12.05
C VAL A 10 -8.89 3.78 -12.82
N GLN A 11 -7.68 4.16 -12.51
CA GLN A 11 -6.88 5.19 -13.18
C GLN A 11 -5.90 4.54 -14.18
N GLN A 12 -5.21 5.35 -14.95
CA GLN A 12 -4.24 4.86 -15.93
C GLN A 12 -3.13 4.01 -15.29
N ASN A 13 -2.62 4.42 -14.14
CA ASN A 13 -1.46 3.81 -13.48
C ASN A 13 -1.80 3.09 -12.17
N GLU A 14 -2.97 3.31 -11.60
CA GLU A 14 -3.34 2.76 -10.30
C GLU A 14 -4.81 2.35 -10.22
N ILE A 15 -5.10 1.48 -9.28
CA ILE A 15 -6.46 1.08 -8.89
C ILE A 15 -6.62 1.40 -7.42
N SER A 16 -7.66 2.16 -7.10
CA SER A 16 -8.00 2.52 -5.73
C SER A 16 -9.35 1.92 -5.35
N ILE A 17 -9.44 1.35 -4.16
CA ILE A 17 -10.69 0.80 -3.60
C ILE A 17 -11.02 1.52 -2.31
N ALA A 18 -12.24 2.05 -2.25
CA ALA A 18 -12.81 2.68 -1.08
C ALA A 18 -14.00 1.86 -0.57
N LEU A 19 -14.02 1.56 0.72
CA LEU A 19 -15.17 0.98 1.40
C LEU A 19 -15.88 2.07 2.19
N LEU A 20 -17.18 2.21 1.93
CA LEU A 20 -18.07 3.16 2.60
C LEU A 20 -19.07 2.38 3.48
N GLU A 21 -19.19 2.77 4.73
CA GLU A 21 -20.27 2.37 5.63
C GLU A 21 -21.12 3.61 5.96
N ASP A 22 -22.41 3.58 5.64
CA ASP A 22 -23.32 4.74 5.74
C ASP A 22 -22.73 6.02 5.10
N LYS A 23 -22.15 5.88 3.90
CA LYS A 23 -21.47 6.93 3.13
C LYS A 23 -20.18 7.48 3.78
N ARG A 24 -19.71 6.90 4.89
CA ARG A 24 -18.44 7.24 5.52
C ARG A 24 -17.33 6.32 5.06
N LEU A 25 -16.21 6.87 4.66
CA LEU A 25 -15.02 6.13 4.26
C LEU A 25 -14.40 5.42 5.47
N VAL A 26 -14.36 4.08 5.44
CA VAL A 26 -13.83 3.24 6.53
C VAL A 26 -12.61 2.43 6.14
N GLU A 27 -12.43 2.14 4.85
CA GLU A 27 -11.20 1.51 4.33
C GLU A 27 -10.85 2.12 2.98
N TYR A 28 -9.56 2.31 2.74
CA TYR A 28 -9.03 2.83 1.49
C TYR A 28 -7.74 2.10 1.14
N GLN A 29 -7.59 1.74 -0.13
CA GLN A 29 -6.40 1.05 -0.63
C GLN A 29 -6.13 1.49 -2.05
N THR A 30 -4.86 1.68 -2.35
CA THR A 30 -4.37 2.00 -3.69
C THR A 30 -3.23 1.06 -4.06
N GLU A 31 -3.27 0.51 -5.26
CA GLU A 31 -2.20 -0.29 -5.82
C GLU A 31 -1.95 0.06 -7.29
N PRO A 32 -0.74 -0.12 -7.81
CA PRO A 32 -0.47 0.06 -9.23
C PRO A 32 -1.38 -0.83 -10.09
N ARG A 33 -1.91 -0.29 -11.20
CA ARG A 33 -2.84 -1.02 -12.09
C ARG A 33 -2.19 -2.24 -12.75
N SER A 34 -0.96 -2.10 -13.18
CA SER A 34 -0.19 -3.20 -13.75
C SER A 34 1.19 -3.22 -13.13
N VAL A 35 1.49 -4.28 -12.41
CA VAL A 35 2.87 -4.61 -12.09
C VAL A 35 3.19 -5.87 -12.88
N SER A 36 3.87 -5.70 -14.01
CA SER A 36 4.58 -6.83 -14.61
C SER A 36 5.42 -7.44 -13.49
N PHE A 37 5.36 -8.75 -13.33
CA PHE A 37 6.06 -9.47 -12.25
C PHE A 37 5.44 -9.31 -10.85
N SER A 38 4.12 -9.32 -10.78
CA SER A 38 3.36 -9.31 -9.51
C SER A 38 3.54 -10.59 -8.71
N VAL A 39 3.44 -10.45 -7.38
CA VAL A 39 3.35 -11.60 -6.47
C VAL A 39 2.21 -12.54 -6.91
N GLY A 40 2.51 -13.84 -6.98
CA GLY A 40 1.57 -14.88 -7.43
C GLY A 40 1.69 -15.25 -8.90
N ASN A 41 2.27 -14.41 -9.75
CA ASN A 41 2.49 -14.73 -11.17
C ASN A 41 3.44 -15.93 -11.31
N ILE A 42 3.09 -16.88 -12.19
CA ILE A 42 3.85 -18.11 -12.44
C ILE A 42 4.46 -18.06 -13.83
N TYR A 43 5.73 -18.40 -13.89
CA TYR A 43 6.52 -18.44 -15.13
C TYR A 43 7.11 -19.82 -15.39
N VAL A 44 7.25 -20.18 -16.66
CA VAL A 44 8.29 -21.12 -17.11
C VAL A 44 9.49 -20.28 -17.50
N ALA A 45 10.57 -20.42 -16.77
CA ALA A 45 11.74 -19.56 -16.86
C ALA A 45 13.02 -20.41 -16.99
N LYS A 46 14.15 -19.78 -17.38
CA LYS A 46 15.44 -20.44 -17.51
C LYS A 46 16.42 -20.02 -16.43
N VAL A 47 17.12 -20.99 -15.86
CA VAL A 47 18.23 -20.74 -14.94
C VAL A 47 19.39 -20.11 -15.73
N LYS A 48 19.78 -18.90 -15.36
CA LYS A 48 20.91 -18.18 -16.00
C LYS A 48 22.23 -18.43 -15.33
N LYS A 49 22.25 -18.42 -14.00
CA LYS A 49 23.50 -18.51 -13.24
C LYS A 49 23.27 -19.22 -11.91
N LEU A 50 24.22 -20.06 -11.51
CA LEU A 50 24.27 -20.66 -10.18
C LEU A 50 25.23 -19.86 -9.29
N MET A 51 24.84 -19.70 -8.03
CA MET A 51 25.59 -18.99 -6.99
C MET A 51 25.82 -19.93 -5.79
N PRO A 52 26.84 -20.81 -5.86
CA PRO A 52 27.05 -21.82 -4.83
C PRO A 52 27.28 -21.26 -3.43
N GLY A 53 28.01 -20.15 -3.32
CA GLY A 53 28.27 -19.48 -2.05
C GLY A 53 27.05 -18.95 -1.33
N LEU A 54 25.94 -18.74 -2.06
CA LEU A 54 24.64 -18.33 -1.51
C LEU A 54 23.62 -19.47 -1.51
N ASN A 55 24.00 -20.65 -2.00
CA ASN A 55 23.08 -21.76 -2.28
C ASN A 55 21.83 -21.32 -3.06
N ALA A 56 22.02 -20.50 -4.09
CA ALA A 56 20.95 -19.85 -4.85
C ALA A 56 21.25 -19.83 -6.36
N SER A 57 20.24 -19.48 -7.14
CA SER A 57 20.36 -19.27 -8.59
C SER A 57 19.71 -17.96 -9.01
N PHE A 58 20.16 -17.44 -10.14
CA PHE A 58 19.49 -16.37 -10.87
C PHE A 58 18.74 -16.94 -12.06
N VAL A 59 17.49 -16.52 -12.21
CA VAL A 59 16.53 -17.06 -13.17
C VAL A 59 15.98 -15.93 -14.03
N ASP A 60 15.89 -16.15 -15.34
CA ASP A 60 15.32 -15.21 -16.30
C ASP A 60 13.79 -15.36 -16.34
N VAL A 61 13.09 -14.37 -15.83
CA VAL A 61 11.63 -14.24 -15.92
C VAL A 61 11.20 -13.15 -16.91
N GLY A 62 12.16 -12.52 -17.62
CA GLY A 62 11.90 -11.44 -18.57
C GLY A 62 11.93 -10.03 -17.96
N TYR A 63 12.32 -9.89 -16.71
CA TYR A 63 12.57 -8.60 -16.08
C TYR A 63 13.99 -8.11 -16.39
N GLU A 64 14.23 -6.79 -16.30
CA GLU A 64 15.56 -6.18 -16.56
C GLU A 64 16.69 -6.80 -15.74
N ARG A 65 16.38 -7.28 -14.55
CA ARG A 65 17.30 -7.95 -13.64
C ARG A 65 16.85 -9.36 -13.37
N ASP A 66 17.79 -10.28 -13.34
CA ASP A 66 17.52 -11.69 -13.09
C ASP A 66 16.88 -11.88 -11.72
N ALA A 67 15.89 -12.76 -11.67
CA ALA A 67 15.16 -13.09 -10.47
C ALA A 67 15.98 -14.02 -9.55
N PHE A 68 15.84 -13.86 -8.25
CA PHE A 68 16.57 -14.64 -7.24
C PHE A 68 15.74 -15.84 -6.78
N LEU A 69 16.35 -17.05 -6.81
CA LEU A 69 15.75 -18.31 -6.36
C LEU A 69 16.76 -19.04 -5.45
N HIS A 70 16.46 -19.02 -4.15
CA HIS A 70 17.27 -19.75 -3.17
C HIS A 70 16.95 -21.26 -3.20
N TYR A 71 17.91 -22.12 -2.87
CA TYR A 71 17.72 -23.57 -2.83
C TYR A 71 16.52 -24.00 -1.98
N LEU A 72 16.37 -23.44 -0.79
CA LEU A 72 15.23 -23.74 0.09
C LEU A 72 13.90 -23.26 -0.45
N ASP A 73 13.89 -22.29 -1.36
CA ASP A 73 12.68 -21.77 -2.01
C ASP A 73 12.28 -22.62 -3.24
N LEU A 74 13.07 -23.61 -3.65
CA LEU A 74 12.68 -24.59 -4.69
C LEU A 74 11.46 -25.41 -4.28
N GLY A 75 11.30 -25.60 -2.97
CA GLY A 75 10.20 -26.38 -2.41
C GLY A 75 10.41 -27.90 -2.50
N ASN A 76 9.70 -28.60 -1.64
CA ASN A 76 9.84 -30.07 -1.52
C ASN A 76 9.48 -30.82 -2.82
N GLN A 77 8.54 -30.27 -3.60
CA GLN A 77 7.98 -30.94 -4.79
C GLN A 77 8.71 -30.59 -6.10
N PHE A 78 9.85 -29.93 -6.03
CA PHE A 78 10.60 -29.45 -7.20
C PHE A 78 10.83 -30.55 -8.24
N ASN A 79 11.29 -31.72 -7.83
CA ASN A 79 11.56 -32.86 -8.73
C ASN A 79 10.28 -33.33 -9.46
N SER A 80 9.14 -33.27 -8.79
CA SER A 80 7.83 -33.64 -9.37
C SER A 80 7.41 -32.62 -10.43
N TYR A 81 7.58 -31.33 -10.16
CA TYR A 81 7.30 -30.26 -11.13
C TYR A 81 8.21 -30.35 -12.35
N GLU A 82 9.51 -30.61 -12.16
CA GLU A 82 10.47 -30.73 -13.27
C GLU A 82 10.12 -31.90 -14.20
N LYS A 83 9.84 -33.08 -13.62
CA LYS A 83 9.42 -34.23 -14.40
C LYS A 83 8.13 -33.96 -15.16
N TYR A 84 7.15 -33.36 -14.50
CA TYR A 84 5.85 -33.10 -15.09
C TYR A 84 5.93 -32.03 -16.18
N LEU A 85 6.75 -31.00 -16.01
CA LEU A 85 7.01 -29.98 -17.02
C LEU A 85 7.52 -30.62 -18.32
N LYS A 86 8.50 -31.54 -18.24
CA LYS A 86 9.00 -32.29 -19.38
C LYS A 86 7.92 -33.15 -20.05
N GLN A 87 7.02 -33.77 -19.26
CA GLN A 87 5.89 -34.54 -19.79
C GLN A 87 4.87 -33.69 -20.53
N VAL A 88 4.54 -32.50 -20.01
CA VAL A 88 3.62 -31.55 -20.65
C VAL A 88 4.22 -31.02 -21.95
N GLN A 89 5.51 -30.83 -22.03
CA GLN A 89 6.21 -30.32 -23.22
C GLN A 89 6.44 -31.39 -24.30
N SER A 90 6.44 -32.68 -23.95
CA SER A 90 6.75 -33.77 -24.87
C SER A 90 5.64 -34.01 -25.92
N ASP A 91 4.38 -33.77 -25.59
CA ASP A 91 3.26 -33.95 -26.48
C ASP A 91 2.47 -32.63 -26.69
N ARG A 92 2.56 -32.07 -27.89
CA ARG A 92 1.87 -30.82 -28.24
C ARG A 92 0.40 -30.99 -28.56
N LYS A 93 -0.06 -32.21 -28.82
CA LYS A 93 -1.43 -32.49 -29.23
C LYS A 93 -2.34 -32.80 -28.05
N LYS A 94 -1.81 -33.46 -27.04
CA LYS A 94 -2.60 -33.89 -25.89
C LYS A 94 -1.90 -33.53 -24.58
N LEU A 95 -2.60 -32.75 -23.76
CA LEU A 95 -2.11 -32.42 -22.42
C LEU A 95 -2.04 -33.69 -21.56
N TYR A 96 -0.86 -33.95 -20.95
CA TYR A 96 -0.72 -35.04 -20.01
C TYR A 96 -1.55 -34.75 -18.75
N PRO A 97 -2.53 -35.65 -18.38
CA PRO A 97 -3.44 -35.37 -17.28
C PRO A 97 -2.68 -35.24 -15.94
N PHE A 98 -2.89 -34.16 -15.23
CA PHE A 98 -2.23 -33.94 -13.93
C PHE A 98 -2.53 -35.03 -12.89
N ALA A 99 -3.76 -35.58 -12.90
CA ALA A 99 -4.16 -36.69 -12.03
C ALA A 99 -3.34 -37.98 -12.23
N LYS A 100 -2.67 -38.11 -13.40
CA LYS A 100 -1.77 -39.25 -13.73
C LYS A 100 -0.29 -38.90 -13.51
N ALA A 101 0.04 -37.68 -13.13
CA ALA A 101 1.39 -37.27 -12.86
C ALA A 101 1.99 -38.06 -11.69
N THR A 102 3.22 -38.49 -11.87
CA THR A 102 3.94 -39.27 -10.83
C THR A 102 4.60 -38.31 -9.88
N LYS A 103 4.27 -38.39 -8.60
CA LYS A 103 4.99 -37.68 -7.56
C LYS A 103 6.33 -38.37 -7.31
N LEU A 104 7.40 -37.54 -7.26
CA LEU A 104 8.75 -37.98 -6.93
C LEU A 104 9.04 -37.71 -5.43
N PRO A 105 10.11 -38.35 -4.88
CA PRO A 105 10.57 -38.04 -3.53
C PRO A 105 10.84 -36.55 -3.33
N ASP A 106 10.56 -36.07 -2.15
CA ASP A 106 10.75 -34.69 -1.75
C ASP A 106 12.23 -34.28 -1.87
N LEU A 107 12.45 -33.02 -2.26
CA LEU A 107 13.78 -32.44 -2.31
C LEU A 107 14.38 -32.36 -0.89
N ARG A 108 15.64 -32.78 -0.75
CA ARG A 108 16.33 -32.75 0.54
C ARG A 108 16.65 -31.32 0.95
N LYS A 109 16.42 -30.98 2.22
CA LYS A 109 16.68 -29.63 2.74
C LYS A 109 18.17 -29.30 2.87
N ASP A 110 19.01 -30.31 3.02
CA ASP A 110 20.46 -30.23 3.15
C ASP A 110 21.22 -30.31 1.80
N GLY A 111 20.50 -30.20 0.69
CA GLY A 111 21.06 -30.23 -0.65
C GLY A 111 21.67 -28.89 -1.09
N SER A 112 22.24 -28.90 -2.29
CA SER A 112 22.85 -27.73 -2.89
C SER A 112 22.24 -27.39 -4.25
N VAL A 113 22.32 -26.11 -4.62
CA VAL A 113 21.87 -25.63 -5.92
C VAL A 113 22.64 -26.30 -7.07
N GLN A 114 23.93 -26.59 -6.89
CA GLN A 114 24.80 -27.23 -7.91
C GLN A 114 24.39 -28.66 -8.22
N SER A 115 23.88 -29.40 -7.22
CA SER A 115 23.43 -30.78 -7.41
C SER A 115 22.03 -30.88 -7.99
N THR A 116 21.28 -29.79 -7.99
CA THR A 116 19.84 -29.80 -8.29
C THR A 116 19.50 -29.06 -9.58
N LEU A 117 20.20 -27.96 -9.87
CA LEU A 117 19.94 -27.09 -11.02
C LEU A 117 21.14 -27.08 -11.98
N THR A 118 20.84 -26.89 -13.26
CA THR A 118 21.84 -26.64 -14.31
C THR A 118 21.52 -25.33 -15.03
N VAL A 119 22.56 -24.65 -15.51
CA VAL A 119 22.40 -23.45 -16.32
C VAL A 119 21.64 -23.79 -17.62
N GLY A 120 20.66 -23.00 -17.98
CA GLY A 120 19.78 -23.22 -19.13
C GLY A 120 18.58 -24.12 -18.86
N GLN A 121 18.50 -24.76 -17.68
CA GLN A 121 17.36 -25.58 -17.27
C GLN A 121 16.08 -24.73 -17.20
N GLU A 122 14.96 -25.27 -17.71
CA GLU A 122 13.65 -24.67 -17.56
C GLU A 122 13.05 -25.07 -16.21
N VAL A 123 12.52 -24.10 -15.49
CA VAL A 123 11.91 -24.28 -14.17
C VAL A 123 10.55 -23.59 -14.10
N LEU A 124 9.63 -24.19 -13.36
CA LEU A 124 8.36 -23.57 -12.96
C LEU A 124 8.60 -22.76 -11.69
N VAL A 125 8.34 -21.46 -11.74
CA VAL A 125 8.59 -20.55 -10.62
C VAL A 125 7.47 -19.55 -10.45
N GLN A 126 7.22 -19.18 -9.21
CA GLN A 126 6.23 -18.18 -8.81
C GLN A 126 6.90 -17.01 -8.11
N ILE A 127 6.44 -15.80 -8.38
CA ILE A 127 6.95 -14.59 -7.72
C ILE A 127 6.38 -14.50 -6.31
N VAL A 128 7.27 -14.37 -5.31
CA VAL A 128 6.90 -14.17 -3.88
C VAL A 128 7.21 -12.76 -3.40
N LYS A 129 8.12 -12.05 -4.06
CA LYS A 129 8.38 -10.62 -3.84
C LYS A 129 8.58 -9.94 -5.18
N GLU A 130 7.92 -8.82 -5.34
CA GLU A 130 8.04 -7.96 -6.51
C GLU A 130 9.44 -7.36 -6.62
N PRO A 131 9.90 -7.02 -7.83
CA PRO A 131 11.19 -6.38 -8.01
C PRO A 131 11.20 -5.00 -7.33
N ILE A 132 12.34 -4.64 -6.77
CA ILE A 132 12.61 -3.30 -6.22
C ILE A 132 13.68 -2.67 -7.11
N SER A 133 13.70 -1.34 -7.26
CA SER A 133 14.52 -0.56 -8.20
C SER A 133 15.95 -1.08 -8.45
N THR A 134 16.58 -1.71 -7.45
CA THR A 134 17.96 -2.23 -7.53
C THR A 134 18.06 -3.76 -7.59
N LYS A 135 16.94 -4.50 -7.37
CA LYS A 135 16.94 -5.96 -7.26
C LYS A 135 15.82 -6.58 -8.09
N GLY A 136 16.10 -7.71 -8.74
CA GLY A 136 15.11 -8.53 -9.42
C GLY A 136 14.10 -9.16 -8.45
N PRO A 137 13.00 -9.74 -8.96
CA PRO A 137 12.00 -10.39 -8.15
C PRO A 137 12.58 -11.62 -7.40
N ARG A 138 11.95 -11.96 -6.25
CA ARG A 138 12.25 -13.23 -5.55
C ARG A 138 11.25 -14.29 -5.95
N LEU A 139 11.74 -15.49 -6.16
CA LEU A 139 10.96 -16.61 -6.65
C LEU A 139 10.83 -17.74 -5.62
N THR A 140 9.82 -18.57 -5.84
CA THR A 140 9.67 -19.89 -5.21
C THR A 140 9.31 -20.94 -6.27
N GLY A 141 9.72 -22.18 -6.05
CA GLY A 141 9.26 -23.35 -6.82
C GLY A 141 8.03 -24.02 -6.18
N GLU A 142 7.59 -23.59 -5.01
CA GLU A 142 6.32 -24.03 -4.41
C GLU A 142 5.17 -23.23 -5.01
N LEU A 143 4.49 -23.83 -6.00
CA LEU A 143 3.39 -23.16 -6.67
C LEU A 143 2.12 -23.20 -5.81
N SER A 144 1.40 -22.08 -5.81
CA SER A 144 0.14 -21.93 -5.09
C SER A 144 -0.86 -21.10 -5.87
N PHE A 145 -2.13 -21.48 -5.82
CA PHE A 145 -3.25 -20.74 -6.41
C PHE A 145 -4.17 -20.30 -5.29
N ALA A 146 -4.12 -19.01 -4.98
CA ALA A 146 -4.88 -18.45 -3.88
C ALA A 146 -6.34 -18.17 -4.29
N GLY A 147 -7.28 -18.74 -3.51
CA GLY A 147 -8.69 -18.40 -3.52
C GLY A 147 -9.08 -17.59 -2.28
N ARG A 148 -10.37 -17.35 -2.13
CA ARG A 148 -10.93 -16.70 -0.96
C ARG A 148 -10.88 -17.59 0.28
N TYR A 149 -11.34 -18.82 0.14
CA TYR A 149 -11.46 -19.82 1.21
C TYR A 149 -10.29 -20.78 1.25
N LEU A 150 -9.73 -21.09 0.09
CA LEU A 150 -8.75 -22.16 -0.12
C LEU A 150 -7.52 -21.66 -0.85
N VAL A 151 -6.40 -22.33 -0.63
CA VAL A 151 -5.20 -22.22 -1.47
C VAL A 151 -4.89 -23.62 -2.02
N LEU A 152 -4.86 -23.76 -3.34
CA LEU A 152 -4.51 -25.01 -4.01
C LEU A 152 -3.00 -25.06 -4.24
N MET A 153 -2.39 -26.19 -3.87
CA MET A 153 -0.96 -26.46 -4.06
C MET A 153 -0.77 -27.74 -4.89
N PRO A 154 -0.45 -27.63 -6.19
CA PRO A 154 -0.16 -28.80 -7.01
C PRO A 154 0.98 -29.61 -6.41
N PHE A 155 0.95 -30.94 -6.54
CA PHE A 155 1.84 -31.92 -5.92
C PHE A 155 1.91 -31.88 -4.39
N GLY A 156 1.16 -31.01 -3.72
CA GLY A 156 0.99 -31.08 -2.27
C GLY A 156 0.19 -32.32 -1.85
N ASP A 157 0.41 -32.80 -0.64
CA ASP A 157 -0.29 -34.00 -0.13
C ASP A 157 -1.33 -33.69 0.91
N LYS A 158 -1.06 -32.66 1.69
CA LYS A 158 -1.75 -32.44 2.97
C LYS A 158 -2.85 -31.40 2.82
N VAL A 159 -3.91 -31.61 3.59
CA VAL A 159 -4.89 -30.56 3.89
C VAL A 159 -4.49 -29.94 5.22
N SER A 160 -4.19 -28.65 5.18
CA SER A 160 -3.87 -27.82 6.34
C SER A 160 -5.01 -26.84 6.59
N VAL A 161 -5.41 -26.65 7.83
CA VAL A 161 -6.45 -25.69 8.21
C VAL A 161 -5.83 -24.60 9.06
N SER A 162 -6.22 -23.35 8.80
CA SER A 162 -5.71 -22.18 9.53
C SER A 162 -5.86 -22.37 11.04
N THR A 163 -4.76 -22.18 11.76
CA THR A 163 -4.74 -22.24 13.24
C THR A 163 -5.51 -21.10 13.89
N LYS A 164 -5.88 -20.05 13.11
CA LYS A 164 -6.71 -18.94 13.57
C LYS A 164 -8.18 -19.33 13.78
N ILE A 165 -8.64 -20.44 13.20
CA ILE A 165 -9.94 -21.05 13.50
C ILE A 165 -9.82 -21.70 14.88
N LYS A 166 -10.51 -21.12 15.88
CA LYS A 166 -10.35 -21.52 17.29
C LYS A 166 -10.98 -22.89 17.58
N SER A 167 -12.15 -23.20 16.97
CA SER A 167 -12.86 -24.46 17.19
C SER A 167 -12.09 -25.65 16.62
N GLY A 168 -11.74 -26.60 17.50
CA GLY A 168 -11.11 -27.86 17.10
C GLY A 168 -12.03 -28.73 16.23
N GLU A 169 -13.33 -28.75 16.56
CA GLU A 169 -14.36 -29.49 15.81
C GLU A 169 -14.50 -28.92 14.39
N GLU A 170 -14.55 -27.60 14.25
CA GLU A 170 -14.65 -26.96 12.95
C GLU A 170 -13.41 -27.20 12.09
N ARG A 171 -12.21 -27.16 12.68
CA ARG A 171 -10.97 -27.54 11.95
C ARG A 171 -11.01 -28.98 11.47
N ALA A 172 -11.49 -29.91 12.30
CA ALA A 172 -11.63 -31.32 11.94
C ALA A 172 -12.66 -31.49 10.82
N ARG A 173 -13.82 -30.84 10.91
CA ARG A 173 -14.88 -30.83 9.90
C ARG A 173 -14.35 -30.34 8.53
N LEU A 174 -13.73 -29.18 8.51
CA LEU A 174 -13.17 -28.60 7.29
C LEU A 174 -12.09 -29.48 6.68
N LYS A 175 -11.20 -30.05 7.51
CA LYS A 175 -10.14 -30.96 7.04
C LYS A 175 -10.71 -32.23 6.40
N GLN A 176 -11.68 -32.85 7.04
CA GLN A 176 -12.35 -34.06 6.52
C GLN A 176 -13.07 -33.74 5.20
N LEU A 177 -13.80 -32.66 5.18
CA LEU A 177 -14.57 -32.22 4.03
C LEU A 177 -13.65 -31.95 2.81
N ILE A 178 -12.59 -31.18 2.98
CA ILE A 178 -11.66 -30.89 1.89
C ILE A 178 -10.91 -32.15 1.43
N ASN A 179 -10.56 -33.06 2.34
CA ASN A 179 -9.96 -34.33 1.95
C ASN A 179 -10.87 -35.18 1.04
N SER A 180 -12.20 -35.06 1.20
CA SER A 180 -13.17 -35.82 0.38
C SER A 180 -13.36 -35.26 -1.02
N ILE A 181 -13.12 -33.95 -1.23
CA ILE A 181 -13.36 -33.26 -2.52
C ILE A 181 -12.09 -32.82 -3.25
N LYS A 182 -10.93 -32.83 -2.59
CA LYS A 182 -9.69 -32.35 -3.20
C LYS A 182 -9.26 -33.17 -4.41
N PRO A 183 -8.69 -32.56 -5.47
CA PRO A 183 -8.13 -33.27 -6.60
C PRO A 183 -6.95 -34.17 -6.19
N LYS A 184 -6.72 -35.22 -6.96
CA LYS A 184 -5.50 -36.05 -6.82
C LYS A 184 -4.25 -35.20 -7.06
N ASN A 185 -3.18 -35.52 -6.37
CA ASN A 185 -1.90 -34.82 -6.45
C ASN A 185 -1.96 -33.32 -6.05
N CYS A 186 -2.97 -32.91 -5.27
CA CYS A 186 -3.06 -31.55 -4.75
C CYS A 186 -3.11 -31.53 -3.23
N GLY A 187 -2.37 -30.59 -2.63
CA GLY A 187 -2.58 -30.14 -1.27
C GLY A 187 -3.51 -28.93 -1.25
N VAL A 188 -4.15 -28.69 -0.11
CA VAL A 188 -5.05 -27.57 0.08
C VAL A 188 -4.81 -26.93 1.45
N ILE A 189 -4.68 -25.62 1.48
CA ILE A 189 -4.69 -24.83 2.71
C ILE A 189 -6.07 -24.20 2.86
N VAL A 190 -6.72 -24.44 3.99
CA VAL A 190 -8.01 -23.85 4.32
C VAL A 190 -7.78 -22.55 5.10
N ARG A 191 -8.24 -21.44 4.55
CA ARG A 191 -8.10 -20.10 5.15
C ARG A 191 -9.13 -19.89 6.27
N THR A 192 -8.89 -18.92 7.14
CA THR A 192 -9.79 -18.60 8.26
C THR A 192 -11.20 -18.23 7.78
N VAL A 193 -11.32 -17.58 6.64
CA VAL A 193 -12.59 -17.14 6.04
C VAL A 193 -13.50 -18.31 5.64
N ALA A 194 -12.96 -19.54 5.58
CA ALA A 194 -13.73 -20.77 5.29
C ALA A 194 -14.53 -21.28 6.50
N GLU A 195 -14.35 -20.70 7.69
CA GLU A 195 -15.09 -21.08 8.89
C GLU A 195 -16.60 -20.97 8.64
N GLY A 196 -17.35 -22.01 8.98
CA GLY A 196 -18.80 -22.08 8.81
C GLY A 196 -19.29 -22.26 7.36
N LYS A 197 -18.39 -22.35 6.36
CA LYS A 197 -18.78 -22.49 4.96
C LYS A 197 -19.31 -23.89 4.61
N ARG A 198 -20.23 -23.91 3.64
CA ARG A 198 -20.83 -25.15 3.14
C ARG A 198 -19.92 -25.84 2.13
N VAL A 199 -20.10 -27.16 1.99
CA VAL A 199 -19.37 -28.00 1.02
C VAL A 199 -19.44 -27.42 -0.40
N ALA A 200 -20.63 -26.99 -0.84
CA ALA A 200 -20.86 -26.48 -2.19
C ALA A 200 -20.02 -25.23 -2.51
N GLU A 201 -19.85 -24.33 -1.55
CA GLU A 201 -19.04 -23.11 -1.71
C GLU A 201 -17.56 -23.44 -1.85
N LEU A 202 -17.07 -24.38 -1.03
CA LEU A 202 -15.67 -24.81 -1.04
C LEU A 202 -15.34 -25.66 -2.29
N ASP A 203 -16.25 -26.53 -2.72
CA ASP A 203 -16.10 -27.34 -3.94
C ASP A 203 -16.11 -26.45 -5.20
N ALA A 204 -16.99 -25.47 -5.26
CA ALA A 204 -17.04 -24.51 -6.36
C ALA A 204 -15.70 -23.73 -6.49
N GLU A 205 -15.15 -23.23 -5.38
CA GLU A 205 -13.86 -22.54 -5.43
C GLU A 205 -12.73 -23.49 -5.81
N LEU A 206 -12.72 -24.71 -5.28
CA LEU A 206 -11.70 -25.70 -5.59
C LEU A 206 -11.66 -26.07 -7.07
N LYS A 207 -12.83 -26.19 -7.72
CA LYS A 207 -12.94 -26.38 -9.18
C LYS A 207 -12.37 -25.22 -9.96
N VAL A 208 -12.60 -23.99 -9.52
CA VAL A 208 -12.03 -22.78 -10.16
C VAL A 208 -10.51 -22.80 -10.05
N LEU A 209 -9.95 -23.08 -8.87
CA LEU A 209 -8.50 -23.13 -8.67
C LEU A 209 -7.85 -24.26 -9.48
N THR A 210 -8.49 -25.41 -9.55
CA THR A 210 -8.03 -26.54 -10.38
C THR A 210 -8.01 -26.15 -11.86
N LYS A 211 -9.07 -25.48 -12.33
CA LYS A 211 -9.15 -24.98 -13.71
C LYS A 211 -8.04 -23.98 -14.04
N ARG A 212 -7.70 -23.06 -13.12
CA ARG A 212 -6.57 -22.14 -13.30
C ARG A 212 -5.24 -22.86 -13.50
N TRP A 213 -4.99 -23.92 -12.73
CA TRP A 213 -3.81 -24.76 -12.91
C TRP A 213 -3.78 -25.45 -14.27
N GLU A 214 -4.91 -26.05 -14.69
CA GLU A 214 -5.03 -26.70 -16.00
C GLU A 214 -4.82 -25.71 -17.14
N ASP A 215 -5.40 -24.52 -17.07
CA ASP A 215 -5.23 -23.46 -18.08
C ASP A 215 -3.78 -22.98 -18.19
N ALA A 216 -3.06 -22.90 -17.04
CA ALA A 216 -1.63 -22.60 -17.03
C ALA A 216 -0.82 -23.69 -17.78
N LEU A 217 -1.12 -24.96 -17.55
CA LEU A 217 -0.47 -26.07 -18.24
C LEU A 217 -0.73 -26.10 -19.75
N VAL A 218 -1.95 -25.72 -20.18
CA VAL A 218 -2.27 -25.57 -21.61
C VAL A 218 -1.39 -24.51 -22.26
N LYS A 219 -1.11 -23.39 -21.57
CA LYS A 219 -0.18 -22.36 -22.07
C LYS A 219 1.24 -22.91 -22.22
N VAL A 220 1.73 -23.70 -21.24
CA VAL A 220 3.04 -24.34 -21.31
C VAL A 220 3.16 -25.24 -22.55
N GLN A 221 2.13 -26.03 -22.81
CA GLN A 221 2.09 -26.96 -23.94
C GLN A 221 2.14 -26.23 -25.30
N LYS A 222 1.39 -25.12 -25.43
CA LYS A 222 1.25 -24.40 -26.71
C LYS A 222 2.48 -23.59 -27.12
N THR A 223 3.28 -23.12 -26.17
CA THR A 223 4.35 -22.15 -26.43
C THR A 223 5.69 -22.62 -25.87
N GLN A 224 6.75 -22.53 -26.70
CA GLN A 224 8.14 -22.84 -26.28
C GLN A 224 8.99 -21.59 -26.06
N LYS A 225 8.44 -20.39 -26.29
CA LYS A 225 9.17 -19.14 -26.03
C LYS A 225 9.39 -18.98 -24.52
N ARG A 226 10.63 -18.75 -24.12
CA ARG A 226 11.02 -18.54 -22.72
C ARG A 226 11.73 -17.20 -22.53
N PRO A 227 11.55 -16.53 -21.42
CA PRO A 227 10.60 -16.84 -20.33
C PRO A 227 9.13 -16.70 -20.77
N GLN A 228 8.23 -17.43 -20.11
CA GLN A 228 6.80 -17.43 -20.42
C GLN A 228 5.96 -17.25 -19.16
N LEU A 229 5.13 -16.22 -19.10
CA LEU A 229 4.06 -16.05 -18.11
C LEU A 229 2.93 -17.04 -18.41
N ILE A 230 2.72 -18.02 -17.54
CA ILE A 230 1.70 -19.06 -17.70
C ILE A 230 0.46 -18.81 -16.85
N PHE A 231 0.63 -18.17 -15.71
CA PHE A 231 -0.46 -17.77 -14.83
C PHE A 231 -0.21 -16.35 -14.33
N GLU A 232 -1.19 -15.51 -14.51
CA GLU A 232 -1.24 -14.17 -13.95
C GLU A 232 -2.23 -14.21 -12.79
N GLU A 233 -1.78 -13.77 -11.61
CA GLU A 233 -2.68 -13.64 -10.46
C GLU A 233 -3.83 -12.69 -10.84
N THR A 234 -5.04 -12.97 -10.37
CA THR A 234 -6.24 -12.18 -10.67
C THR A 234 -5.96 -10.70 -10.59
N GLY A 235 -6.57 -9.91 -11.49
CA GLY A 235 -6.40 -8.47 -11.56
C GLY A 235 -6.45 -7.81 -10.19
N ARG A 236 -5.67 -6.76 -9.99
CA ARG A 236 -5.47 -6.10 -8.69
C ARG A 236 -6.79 -5.75 -7.98
N ALA A 237 -7.80 -5.33 -8.75
CA ALA A 237 -9.13 -5.04 -8.20
C ALA A 237 -9.77 -6.27 -7.55
N VAL A 238 -9.68 -7.44 -8.21
CA VAL A 238 -10.23 -8.69 -7.69
C VAL A 238 -9.42 -9.20 -6.51
N ALA A 239 -8.09 -9.07 -6.55
CA ALA A 239 -7.22 -9.46 -5.43
C ALA A 239 -7.52 -8.62 -4.17
N LEU A 240 -7.68 -7.31 -4.33
CA LEU A 240 -8.09 -6.41 -3.25
C LEU A 240 -9.50 -6.74 -2.76
N LEU A 241 -10.45 -6.92 -3.67
CA LEU A 241 -11.84 -7.24 -3.32
C LEU A 241 -11.97 -8.60 -2.63
N ARG A 242 -11.18 -9.60 -3.03
CA ARG A 242 -11.15 -10.94 -2.39
C ARG A 242 -10.92 -10.86 -0.89
N ASP A 243 -10.03 -9.98 -0.47
CA ASP A 243 -9.72 -9.80 0.95
C ASP A 243 -10.76 -8.92 1.67
N LEU A 244 -11.41 -8.02 0.95
CA LEU A 244 -12.39 -7.07 1.48
C LEU A 244 -13.82 -7.59 1.45
N PHE A 245 -14.17 -8.46 0.48
CA PHE A 245 -15.56 -8.83 0.21
C PHE A 245 -16.28 -9.40 1.44
N ASN A 246 -17.42 -8.78 1.73
CA ASN A 246 -18.35 -9.22 2.76
C ASN A 246 -19.75 -9.39 2.12
N PRO A 247 -20.49 -10.48 2.42
CA PRO A 247 -21.85 -10.67 1.92
C PRO A 247 -22.83 -9.55 2.28
N THR A 248 -22.49 -8.68 3.23
CA THR A 248 -23.33 -7.53 3.63
C THR A 248 -23.27 -6.37 2.65
N TYR A 249 -22.37 -6.37 1.65
CA TYR A 249 -22.29 -5.29 0.69
C TYR A 249 -23.54 -5.23 -0.19
N GLU A 250 -24.03 -4.00 -0.38
CA GLU A 250 -25.21 -3.71 -1.18
C GLU A 250 -24.87 -3.31 -2.60
N ASN A 251 -23.76 -2.59 -2.79
CA ASN A 251 -23.32 -2.13 -4.09
C ASN A 251 -21.80 -2.15 -4.22
N ILE A 252 -21.33 -2.44 -5.44
CA ILE A 252 -19.94 -2.32 -5.86
C ILE A 252 -19.92 -1.51 -7.16
N TYR A 253 -19.35 -0.32 -7.14
CA TYR A 253 -19.25 0.57 -8.29
C TYR A 253 -17.85 0.53 -8.89
N VAL A 254 -17.75 0.43 -10.19
CA VAL A 254 -16.48 0.36 -10.94
C VAL A 254 -16.57 1.28 -12.15
N ASN A 255 -15.57 2.09 -12.44
CA ASN A 255 -15.51 3.04 -13.54
C ASN A 255 -14.76 2.54 -14.80
N ASP A 256 -14.31 1.30 -14.82
CA ASP A 256 -13.62 0.67 -15.97
C ASP A 256 -14.39 -0.60 -16.39
N GLU A 257 -14.69 -0.73 -17.68
CA GLU A 257 -15.52 -1.82 -18.20
C GLU A 257 -14.85 -3.20 -18.03
N ASN A 258 -13.54 -3.29 -18.26
CA ASN A 258 -12.81 -4.56 -18.14
C ASN A 258 -12.79 -5.01 -16.68
N VAL A 259 -12.44 -4.10 -15.77
CA VAL A 259 -12.41 -4.38 -14.31
C VAL A 259 -13.82 -4.66 -13.80
N PHE A 260 -14.86 -4.00 -14.32
CA PHE A 260 -16.25 -4.32 -14.01
C PHE A 260 -16.59 -5.78 -14.34
N HIS A 261 -16.23 -6.25 -15.54
CA HIS A 261 -16.46 -7.64 -15.92
C HIS A 261 -15.68 -8.63 -15.05
N GLU A 262 -14.42 -8.33 -14.73
CA GLU A 262 -13.60 -9.15 -13.82
C GLU A 262 -14.24 -9.26 -12.44
N VAL A 263 -14.63 -8.13 -11.84
CA VAL A 263 -15.27 -8.06 -10.53
C VAL A 263 -16.63 -8.76 -10.53
N LYS A 264 -17.45 -8.54 -11.56
CA LYS A 264 -18.75 -9.19 -11.69
C LYS A 264 -18.64 -10.70 -11.82
N ASN A 265 -17.70 -11.19 -12.63
CA ASN A 265 -17.42 -12.61 -12.76
C ASN A 265 -16.97 -13.20 -11.42
N TYR A 266 -16.08 -12.52 -10.70
CA TYR A 266 -15.61 -12.96 -9.38
C TYR A 266 -16.76 -13.03 -8.38
N VAL A 267 -17.59 -11.99 -8.27
CA VAL A 267 -18.74 -11.97 -7.35
C VAL A 267 -19.75 -13.05 -7.72
N SER A 268 -20.00 -13.28 -9.03
CA SER A 268 -20.89 -14.35 -9.50
C SER A 268 -20.41 -15.75 -9.10
N LEU A 269 -19.09 -15.96 -8.99
CA LEU A 269 -18.51 -17.23 -8.56
C LEU A 269 -18.66 -17.48 -7.05
N ILE A 270 -18.50 -16.42 -6.23
CA ILE A 270 -18.47 -16.55 -4.77
C ILE A 270 -19.83 -16.31 -4.10
N ALA A 271 -20.70 -15.56 -4.74
CA ALA A 271 -22.05 -15.21 -4.28
C ALA A 271 -22.95 -14.95 -5.50
N PRO A 272 -23.42 -16.02 -6.19
CA PRO A 272 -24.20 -15.89 -7.44
C PRO A 272 -25.43 -15.01 -7.28
N GLU A 273 -26.09 -15.07 -6.12
CA GLU A 273 -27.25 -14.27 -5.75
C GLU A 273 -26.96 -12.76 -5.68
N LYS A 274 -25.69 -12.39 -5.56
CA LYS A 274 -25.22 -11.00 -5.45
C LYS A 274 -24.55 -10.45 -6.69
N ALA A 275 -24.55 -11.16 -7.80
CA ALA A 275 -23.94 -10.69 -9.05
C ALA A 275 -24.45 -9.31 -9.50
N ASN A 276 -25.69 -8.97 -9.16
CA ASN A 276 -26.36 -7.72 -9.53
C ASN A 276 -25.93 -6.51 -8.70
N ILE A 277 -25.19 -6.70 -7.60
CA ILE A 277 -24.67 -5.57 -6.80
C ILE A 277 -23.52 -4.85 -7.50
N VAL A 278 -22.86 -5.50 -8.46
CA VAL A 278 -21.75 -4.90 -9.23
C VAL A 278 -22.34 -4.03 -10.34
N LYS A 279 -21.97 -2.75 -10.33
CA LYS A 279 -22.50 -1.72 -11.22
C LYS A 279 -21.37 -0.99 -11.94
N LEU A 280 -21.52 -0.80 -13.24
CA LEU A 280 -20.62 0.04 -14.03
C LEU A 280 -20.99 1.51 -13.81
N TYR A 281 -20.01 2.31 -13.41
CA TYR A 281 -20.16 3.76 -13.28
C TYR A 281 -19.78 4.44 -14.61
N THR A 282 -20.73 5.17 -15.19
CA THR A 282 -20.56 5.89 -16.48
C THR A 282 -20.76 7.39 -16.36
N GLY A 283 -20.74 7.92 -15.12
CA GLY A 283 -20.93 9.35 -14.87
C GLY A 283 -19.76 10.20 -15.41
N THR A 284 -20.03 11.47 -15.68
CA THR A 284 -19.02 12.44 -16.15
C THR A 284 -18.12 12.97 -15.04
N VAL A 285 -18.61 12.93 -13.79
CA VAL A 285 -17.83 13.31 -12.60
C VAL A 285 -16.93 12.14 -12.20
N PRO A 286 -15.65 12.36 -11.79
CA PRO A 286 -14.81 11.29 -11.28
C PRO A 286 -15.53 10.48 -10.19
N ILE A 287 -15.40 9.15 -10.23
CA ILE A 287 -16.19 8.27 -9.36
C ILE A 287 -16.00 8.59 -7.87
N PHE A 288 -14.76 8.86 -7.43
CA PHE A 288 -14.49 9.20 -6.03
C PHE A 288 -15.07 10.56 -5.62
N ASP A 289 -15.18 11.51 -6.55
CA ASP A 289 -15.83 12.80 -6.28
C ASP A 289 -17.35 12.61 -6.15
N ASN A 290 -17.95 11.79 -7.03
CA ASN A 290 -19.38 11.48 -6.98
C ASN A 290 -19.82 10.83 -5.66
N PHE A 291 -18.98 9.94 -5.10
CA PHE A 291 -19.23 9.29 -3.82
C PHE A 291 -18.62 10.05 -2.62
N ASN A 292 -18.14 11.27 -2.83
CA ASN A 292 -17.52 12.11 -1.79
C ASN A 292 -16.29 11.46 -1.12
N VAL A 293 -15.63 10.52 -1.80
CA VAL A 293 -14.45 9.81 -1.29
C VAL A 293 -13.23 10.73 -1.27
N THR A 294 -12.99 11.47 -2.35
CA THR A 294 -11.83 12.40 -2.46
C THR A 294 -11.80 13.41 -1.31
N LYS A 295 -12.96 13.99 -0.96
CA LYS A 295 -13.05 14.93 0.16
C LYS A 295 -12.75 14.25 1.49
N GLN A 296 -13.27 13.04 1.69
CA GLN A 296 -13.03 12.27 2.91
C GLN A 296 -11.57 11.83 3.04
N ILE A 297 -10.90 11.46 1.93
CA ILE A 297 -9.46 11.18 1.93
C ILE A 297 -8.70 12.41 2.43
N LYS A 298 -8.92 13.58 1.82
CA LYS A 298 -8.24 14.83 2.21
C LYS A 298 -8.44 15.19 3.68
N SER A 299 -9.63 14.97 4.24
CA SER A 299 -9.96 15.30 5.63
C SER A 299 -9.57 14.23 6.65
N SER A 300 -9.32 12.99 6.21
CA SER A 300 -9.12 11.85 7.13
C SER A 300 -7.65 11.42 7.30
N PHE A 301 -6.74 11.84 6.42
CA PHE A 301 -5.33 11.42 6.47
C PHE A 301 -4.37 12.47 7.03
N GLY A 302 -4.83 13.66 7.37
CA GLY A 302 -4.03 14.69 8.03
C GLY A 302 -3.64 14.32 9.48
N LYS A 303 -2.70 15.08 10.04
CA LYS A 303 -2.32 14.97 11.45
C LYS A 303 -3.51 15.24 12.39
N THR A 304 -4.36 16.21 12.02
CA THR A 304 -5.57 16.58 12.75
C THR A 304 -6.80 16.03 12.03
N VAL A 305 -7.64 15.32 12.74
CA VAL A 305 -8.88 14.72 12.23
C VAL A 305 -10.07 15.25 13.00
N ASN A 306 -10.91 16.04 12.34
CA ASN A 306 -12.16 16.54 12.92
C ASN A 306 -13.23 15.44 12.88
N TYR A 307 -14.03 15.32 13.95
CA TYR A 307 -15.13 14.35 13.98
C TYR A 307 -16.47 14.98 14.33
N LYS A 308 -16.82 15.27 15.54
CA LYS A 308 -18.14 15.72 15.91
C LYS A 308 -18.11 17.14 16.51
N HIS A 309 -18.92 18.06 15.95
CA HIS A 309 -19.14 19.39 16.52
C HIS A 309 -17.87 20.20 16.87
N GLY A 310 -16.82 20.11 16.02
CA GLY A 310 -15.58 20.84 16.20
C GLY A 310 -14.56 20.18 17.11
N ALA A 311 -14.86 19.02 17.70
CA ALA A 311 -13.90 18.19 18.38
C ALA A 311 -12.98 17.48 17.35
N TYR A 312 -11.74 17.22 17.71
CA TYR A 312 -10.76 16.64 16.81
C TYR A 312 -9.75 15.74 17.53
N LEU A 313 -9.18 14.80 16.77
CA LEU A 313 -8.05 13.98 17.15
C LEU A 313 -6.77 14.55 16.57
N ILE A 314 -5.69 14.49 17.32
CA ILE A 314 -4.32 14.65 16.81
C ILE A 314 -3.67 13.28 16.80
N ILE A 315 -3.25 12.81 15.62
CA ILE A 315 -2.64 11.50 15.43
C ILE A 315 -1.19 11.69 15.05
N GLU A 316 -0.28 11.19 15.88
CA GLU A 316 1.16 11.27 15.66
C GLU A 316 1.81 9.88 15.67
N HIS A 317 2.84 9.74 14.84
CA HIS A 317 3.66 8.53 14.79
C HIS A 317 5.01 8.83 15.44
N THR A 318 5.38 8.01 16.41
CA THR A 318 6.73 7.98 16.95
C THR A 318 7.48 6.78 16.37
N GLU A 319 8.76 6.63 16.70
CA GLU A 319 9.55 5.48 16.25
C GLU A 319 8.95 4.13 16.70
N ALA A 320 8.37 4.06 17.91
CA ALA A 320 7.93 2.81 18.53
C ALA A 320 6.40 2.66 18.66
N LEU A 321 5.64 3.75 18.64
CA LEU A 321 4.19 3.72 18.90
C LEU A 321 3.46 4.88 18.22
N HIS A 322 2.13 4.76 18.17
CA HIS A 322 1.23 5.82 17.75
C HIS A 322 0.64 6.50 18.99
N VAL A 323 0.54 7.82 18.94
CA VAL A 323 -0.08 8.61 20.00
C VAL A 323 -1.29 9.34 19.42
N VAL A 324 -2.39 9.30 20.14
CA VAL A 324 -3.63 10.00 19.77
C VAL A 324 -4.06 10.88 20.93
N ASP A 325 -4.19 12.17 20.67
CA ASP A 325 -4.68 13.17 21.63
C ASP A 325 -6.09 13.60 21.24
N VAL A 326 -7.00 13.65 22.22
CA VAL A 326 -8.41 14.00 22.04
C VAL A 326 -8.66 15.43 22.49
N ASN A 327 -9.19 16.25 21.58
CA ASN A 327 -9.46 17.66 21.83
C ASN A 327 -10.94 17.99 21.67
N SER A 328 -11.53 18.71 22.65
CA SER A 328 -12.94 19.14 22.62
C SER A 328 -13.22 20.30 21.67
N GLY A 329 -12.17 21.00 21.19
CA GLY A 329 -12.33 22.21 20.38
C GLY A 329 -13.08 23.31 21.12
N ASN A 330 -13.97 24.02 20.42
CA ASN A 330 -14.73 25.16 20.98
C ASN A 330 -15.91 24.76 21.89
N ARG A 331 -16.02 23.49 22.29
CA ARG A 331 -17.14 22.97 23.09
C ARG A 331 -17.08 23.24 24.60
N SER A 332 -16.13 24.00 25.07
CA SER A 332 -15.94 24.31 26.49
C SER A 332 -17.12 25.04 27.17
N HIS A 333 -18.18 25.40 26.43
CA HIS A 333 -19.29 26.22 26.89
C HIS A 333 -20.69 25.56 26.73
N SER A 334 -20.81 24.23 26.74
CA SER A 334 -22.13 23.60 26.69
C SER A 334 -22.80 23.58 28.08
N ASP A 335 -24.11 23.85 28.10
CA ASP A 335 -24.93 23.93 29.32
C ASP A 335 -25.10 22.60 30.12
N ASN A 336 -24.59 21.49 29.60
CA ASN A 336 -24.81 20.13 30.12
C ASN A 336 -23.84 19.67 31.23
N GLY A 337 -22.99 20.56 31.73
CA GLY A 337 -21.96 20.18 32.72
C GLY A 337 -20.67 19.62 32.09
N GLN A 338 -19.56 19.81 32.78
CA GLN A 338 -18.20 19.47 32.27
C GLN A 338 -18.01 17.96 32.03
N GLU A 339 -18.51 17.12 32.92
CA GLU A 339 -18.41 15.64 32.88
C GLU A 339 -19.19 15.06 31.68
N ALA A 340 -20.45 15.46 31.51
CA ALA A 340 -21.29 15.00 30.40
C ALA A 340 -20.71 15.43 29.03
N ASN A 341 -20.11 16.62 28.96
CA ASN A 341 -19.42 17.08 27.75
C ASN A 341 -18.16 16.27 27.46
N ALA A 342 -17.36 15.97 28.48
CA ALA A 342 -16.17 15.12 28.33
C ALA A 342 -16.53 13.72 27.84
N LEU A 343 -17.59 13.10 28.40
CA LEU A 343 -18.06 11.80 27.95
C LEU A 343 -18.52 11.82 26.48
N ASP A 344 -19.35 12.79 26.07
CA ASP A 344 -19.83 12.87 24.68
C ASP A 344 -18.70 13.07 23.67
N VAL A 345 -17.70 13.89 24.02
CA VAL A 345 -16.50 14.09 23.20
C VAL A 345 -15.69 12.81 23.12
N ASN A 346 -15.46 12.12 24.23
CA ASN A 346 -14.68 10.88 24.29
C ASN A 346 -15.38 9.72 23.55
N LEU A 347 -16.69 9.59 23.64
CA LEU A 347 -17.44 8.59 22.88
C LEU A 347 -17.35 8.85 21.37
N GLY A 348 -17.46 10.10 20.94
CA GLY A 348 -17.24 10.49 19.56
C GLY A 348 -15.80 10.24 19.09
N ALA A 349 -14.82 10.48 19.97
CA ALA A 349 -13.42 10.17 19.72
C ALA A 349 -13.20 8.66 19.54
N ALA A 350 -13.81 7.81 20.36
CA ALA A 350 -13.73 6.36 20.23
C ALA A 350 -14.33 5.86 18.89
N ASP A 351 -15.43 6.44 18.44
CA ASP A 351 -16.03 6.11 17.15
C ASP A 351 -15.10 6.48 15.98
N GLU A 352 -14.53 7.69 16.00
CA GLU A 352 -13.62 8.13 14.97
C GLU A 352 -12.28 7.40 15.02
N LEU A 353 -11.74 7.14 16.20
CA LEU A 353 -10.48 6.41 16.36
C LEU A 353 -10.57 5.00 15.79
N ALA A 354 -11.64 4.25 16.08
CA ALA A 354 -11.85 2.93 15.52
C ALA A 354 -11.89 2.97 13.98
N ARG A 355 -12.52 4.00 13.41
CA ARG A 355 -12.49 4.25 11.96
C ARG A 355 -11.08 4.54 11.44
N GLN A 356 -10.32 5.40 12.13
CA GLN A 356 -8.96 5.78 11.75
C GLN A 356 -7.97 4.61 11.81
N LEU A 357 -8.10 3.74 12.82
CA LEU A 357 -7.28 2.53 12.93
C LEU A 357 -7.45 1.61 11.72
N ARG A 358 -8.70 1.44 11.24
CA ARG A 358 -9.02 0.66 10.03
C ARG A 358 -8.56 1.39 8.76
N LEU A 359 -8.90 2.68 8.62
CA LEU A 359 -8.66 3.47 7.42
C LEU A 359 -7.16 3.62 7.12
N ARG A 360 -6.34 3.89 8.14
CA ARG A 360 -4.88 4.04 8.01
C ARG A 360 -4.12 2.72 8.16
N ASP A 361 -4.80 1.62 8.46
CA ASP A 361 -4.22 0.34 8.86
C ASP A 361 -3.12 0.49 9.93
N MET A 362 -3.41 1.30 10.94
CA MET A 362 -2.48 1.55 12.05
C MET A 362 -2.28 0.28 12.87
N GLY A 363 -1.03 -0.14 13.03
CA GLY A 363 -0.66 -1.35 13.76
C GLY A 363 0.47 -1.10 14.75
N GLY A 364 0.66 -2.02 15.67
CA GLY A 364 1.59 -1.89 16.77
C GLY A 364 0.92 -1.41 18.05
N ILE A 365 1.59 -0.57 18.81
CA ILE A 365 1.11 0.01 20.07
C ILE A 365 0.49 1.38 19.77
N ILE A 366 -0.74 1.58 20.21
CA ILE A 366 -1.46 2.86 20.11
C ILE A 366 -1.81 3.30 21.53
N VAL A 367 -1.43 4.51 21.91
CA VAL A 367 -1.76 5.14 23.19
C VAL A 367 -2.68 6.32 22.91
N VAL A 368 -3.84 6.33 23.57
CA VAL A 368 -4.86 7.34 23.39
C VAL A 368 -5.03 8.12 24.69
N ASP A 369 -4.89 9.43 24.59
CA ASP A 369 -5.13 10.37 25.68
C ASP A 369 -6.54 10.94 25.55
N PHE A 370 -7.48 10.40 26.33
CA PHE A 370 -8.85 10.86 26.38
C PHE A 370 -9.01 12.01 27.36
N ILE A 371 -10.03 12.84 27.16
CA ILE A 371 -10.35 13.90 28.10
C ILE A 371 -10.70 13.28 29.46
N ASP A 372 -10.15 13.85 30.53
CA ASP A 372 -10.34 13.36 31.89
C ASP A 372 -11.81 13.23 32.27
N MET A 373 -12.14 12.10 32.89
CA MET A 373 -13.47 11.78 33.43
C MET A 373 -13.34 11.30 34.87
N ASN A 374 -14.11 11.88 35.77
CA ASN A 374 -14.08 11.56 37.18
C ASN A 374 -14.85 10.28 37.51
N LEU A 375 -15.98 10.06 36.83
CA LEU A 375 -16.87 8.93 37.11
C LEU A 375 -16.30 7.62 36.55
N ALA A 376 -16.29 6.59 37.39
CA ALA A 376 -15.84 5.26 36.97
C ALA A 376 -16.75 4.63 35.92
N GLU A 377 -18.05 4.93 36.00
CA GLU A 377 -19.08 4.47 35.08
C GLU A 377 -18.83 5.02 33.67
N ASP A 378 -18.46 6.29 33.52
CA ASP A 378 -18.19 6.95 32.25
C ASP A 378 -16.91 6.37 31.61
N ARG A 379 -15.88 6.09 32.41
CA ARG A 379 -14.66 5.41 31.94
C ARG A 379 -14.95 3.99 31.43
N GLN A 380 -15.84 3.27 32.13
CA GLN A 380 -16.25 1.93 31.71
C GLN A 380 -17.07 1.99 30.40
N LEU A 381 -18.00 2.93 30.29
CA LEU A 381 -18.80 3.13 29.09
C LEU A 381 -17.94 3.45 27.86
N LEU A 382 -16.93 4.30 28.03
CA LEU A 382 -15.96 4.61 26.97
C LEU A 382 -15.19 3.36 26.53
N TYR A 383 -14.71 2.55 27.49
CA TYR A 383 -14.00 1.30 27.18
C TYR A 383 -14.91 0.32 26.40
N GLU A 384 -16.14 0.13 26.85
CA GLU A 384 -17.12 -0.74 26.17
C GLU A 384 -17.45 -0.25 24.75
N ARG A 385 -17.58 1.08 24.58
CA ARG A 385 -17.80 1.70 23.27
C ARG A 385 -16.65 1.41 22.32
N MET A 386 -15.41 1.57 22.79
CA MET A 386 -14.23 1.27 21.98
C MET A 386 -14.16 -0.22 21.60
N CYS A 387 -14.39 -1.12 22.56
CA CYS A 387 -14.45 -2.56 22.29
C CYS A 387 -15.52 -2.92 21.26
N LYS A 388 -16.73 -2.33 21.37
CA LYS A 388 -17.82 -2.54 20.43
C LYS A 388 -17.46 -2.07 19.01
N ASN A 389 -16.88 -0.90 18.89
CA ASN A 389 -16.49 -0.34 17.60
C ASN A 389 -15.40 -1.18 16.90
N MET A 390 -14.47 -1.73 17.68
CA MET A 390 -13.40 -2.56 17.15
C MET A 390 -13.81 -4.00 16.80
N GLN A 391 -15.01 -4.45 17.15
CA GLN A 391 -15.51 -5.78 16.76
C GLN A 391 -15.56 -5.97 15.24
N LYS A 392 -15.74 -4.88 14.48
CA LYS A 392 -15.76 -4.88 13.01
C LYS A 392 -14.38 -4.94 12.38
N ASP A 393 -13.31 -4.71 13.15
CA ASP A 393 -11.95 -4.74 12.66
C ASP A 393 -11.48 -6.18 12.44
N ARG A 394 -10.98 -6.48 11.26
CA ARG A 394 -10.45 -7.80 10.89
C ARG A 394 -9.07 -8.08 11.48
N ALA A 395 -8.33 -7.02 11.85
CA ALA A 395 -7.04 -7.17 12.48
C ALA A 395 -7.19 -7.63 13.93
N ARG A 396 -6.28 -8.51 14.36
CA ARG A 396 -6.22 -8.89 15.79
C ARG A 396 -5.83 -7.67 16.60
N HIS A 397 -6.58 -7.40 17.63
CA HIS A 397 -6.35 -6.28 18.52
C HIS A 397 -6.64 -6.67 19.97
N ASN A 398 -6.06 -5.93 20.88
CA ASN A 398 -6.34 -6.01 22.30
C ASN A 398 -6.43 -4.59 22.86
N ILE A 399 -7.47 -4.33 23.66
CA ILE A 399 -7.75 -3.02 24.24
C ILE A 399 -7.70 -3.17 25.75
N LEU A 400 -6.91 -2.34 26.40
CA LEU A 400 -6.85 -2.30 27.86
C LEU A 400 -7.81 -1.19 28.38
N PRO A 401 -8.46 -1.39 29.54
CA PRO A 401 -9.23 -0.35 30.19
C PRO A 401 -8.38 0.91 30.44
N LEU A 402 -9.04 2.06 30.62
CA LEU A 402 -8.35 3.30 30.91
C LEU A 402 -7.47 3.15 32.16
N SER A 403 -6.24 3.62 32.06
CA SER A 403 -5.31 3.71 33.17
C SER A 403 -5.78 4.76 34.18
N LYS A 404 -5.12 4.82 35.36
CA LYS A 404 -5.36 5.87 36.35
C LYS A 404 -5.08 7.30 35.84
N PHE A 405 -4.32 7.39 34.75
CA PHE A 405 -3.95 8.66 34.09
C PHE A 405 -4.84 8.99 32.89
N GLY A 406 -6.00 8.32 32.70
CA GLY A 406 -6.89 8.57 31.57
C GLY A 406 -6.43 7.98 30.23
N LEU A 407 -5.31 7.26 30.20
CA LEU A 407 -4.78 6.69 28.95
C LEU A 407 -5.38 5.34 28.62
N MET A 408 -5.81 5.15 27.38
CA MET A 408 -6.19 3.85 26.83
C MET A 408 -5.06 3.29 25.96
N GLN A 409 -4.72 2.03 26.16
CA GLN A 409 -3.71 1.33 25.39
C GLN A 409 -4.36 0.30 24.48
N ILE A 410 -4.01 0.35 23.20
CA ILE A 410 -4.49 -0.56 22.18
C ILE A 410 -3.29 -1.20 21.50
N THR A 411 -3.32 -2.52 21.34
CA THR A 411 -2.38 -3.22 20.46
C THR A 411 -3.15 -3.77 19.27
N ARG A 412 -2.67 -3.51 18.06
CA ARG A 412 -3.30 -3.97 16.83
C ARG A 412 -2.26 -4.60 15.91
N GLN A 413 -2.55 -5.80 15.40
CA GLN A 413 -1.66 -6.46 14.45
C GLN A 413 -1.76 -5.75 13.11
N ARG A 414 -0.62 -5.33 12.55
CA ARG A 414 -0.55 -4.77 11.21
C ARG A 414 -0.90 -5.86 10.20
N VAL A 415 -1.85 -5.60 9.33
CA VAL A 415 -2.26 -6.52 8.25
C VAL A 415 -1.52 -6.15 6.95
N ARG A 416 -1.25 -4.86 6.74
CA ARG A 416 -0.57 -4.28 5.58
C ARG A 416 0.41 -3.19 6.02
N PRO A 417 1.26 -2.67 5.11
CA PRO A 417 1.97 -1.41 5.37
C PRO A 417 0.98 -0.32 5.75
N ALA A 418 1.31 0.48 6.76
CA ALA A 418 0.45 1.60 7.15
C ALA A 418 0.19 2.49 5.93
N MET A 419 -1.08 2.83 5.70
CA MET A 419 -1.47 3.74 4.64
C MET A 419 -1.21 5.16 5.11
N ASP A 420 -0.25 5.82 4.52
CA ASP A 420 -0.01 7.25 4.70
C ASP A 420 -0.24 7.94 3.34
N VAL A 421 -1.37 8.62 3.24
CA VAL A 421 -1.67 9.44 2.06
C VAL A 421 -1.12 10.83 2.35
N ASN A 422 -0.05 11.19 1.68
CA ASN A 422 0.51 12.53 1.79
C ASN A 422 -0.48 13.54 1.18
N VAL A 423 -1.27 14.17 2.04
CA VAL A 423 -2.25 15.21 1.66
C VAL A 423 -1.65 16.61 1.73
N GLU A 424 -0.40 16.73 2.15
CA GLU A 424 0.32 17.99 2.32
C GLU A 424 1.53 18.03 1.39
N GLU A 425 1.72 19.16 0.74
CA GLU A 425 2.94 19.46 0.00
C GLU A 425 3.93 20.22 0.88
N VAL A 426 5.22 19.97 0.69
CA VAL A 426 6.25 20.73 1.38
C VAL A 426 6.12 22.20 0.99
N CYS A 427 5.92 23.08 1.98
CA CYS A 427 5.78 24.50 1.74
C CYS A 427 7.00 25.03 0.95
N PRO A 428 6.81 25.57 -0.28
CA PRO A 428 7.92 26.04 -1.11
C PRO A 428 8.66 27.24 -0.51
N THR A 429 8.06 27.92 0.47
CA THR A 429 8.65 29.09 1.13
C THR A 429 9.62 28.68 2.25
N CYS A 430 9.27 27.72 3.06
CA CYS A 430 10.08 27.32 4.22
C CYS A 430 10.68 25.91 4.14
N PHE A 431 10.35 25.12 3.10
CA PHE A 431 10.77 23.72 2.92
C PHE A 431 10.49 22.86 4.17
N GLY A 432 9.28 22.99 4.72
CA GLY A 432 8.84 22.23 5.91
C GLY A 432 9.35 22.77 7.25
N LYS A 433 10.16 23.84 7.28
CA LYS A 433 10.72 24.38 8.53
C LYS A 433 9.71 25.17 9.39
N GLY A 434 8.53 25.51 8.85
CA GLY A 434 7.48 26.29 9.53
C GLY A 434 7.86 27.74 9.82
N LYS A 435 9.14 28.13 9.68
CA LYS A 435 9.68 29.47 9.92
C LYS A 435 10.64 29.85 8.80
N ILE A 436 10.65 31.13 8.42
CA ILE A 436 11.61 31.72 7.50
C ILE A 436 12.40 32.82 8.22
N LYS A 437 13.58 33.15 7.71
CA LYS A 437 14.32 34.32 8.20
C LYS A 437 13.49 35.58 7.95
N SER A 438 13.69 36.64 8.77
CA SER A 438 13.00 37.90 8.57
C SER A 438 13.29 38.47 7.17
N SER A 439 12.22 38.78 6.42
CA SER A 439 12.34 39.39 5.08
C SER A 439 12.72 40.86 5.10
N ILE A 440 12.64 41.50 6.26
CA ILE A 440 12.85 42.95 6.42
C ILE A 440 14.26 43.38 5.98
N ILE A 441 15.26 42.57 6.33
CA ILE A 441 16.67 42.85 6.03
C ILE A 441 17.19 42.14 4.78
N PHE A 442 16.33 41.38 4.08
CA PHE A 442 16.79 40.54 2.95
C PHE A 442 17.30 41.36 1.77
N THR A 443 16.64 42.45 1.44
CA THR A 443 17.06 43.35 0.37
C THR A 443 18.38 44.05 0.68
N ASP A 444 18.61 44.42 1.95
CA ASP A 444 19.86 45.03 2.40
C ASP A 444 21.01 44.01 2.38
N GLN A 445 20.71 42.74 2.72
CA GLN A 445 21.69 41.65 2.58
C GLN A 445 22.06 41.43 1.10
N LEU A 446 21.07 41.42 0.19
CA LEU A 446 21.33 41.33 -1.25
C LEU A 446 22.17 42.50 -1.74
N GLU A 447 21.85 43.74 -1.34
CA GLU A 447 22.64 44.92 -1.70
C GLU A 447 24.08 44.81 -1.19
N SER A 448 24.30 44.36 0.05
CA SER A 448 25.63 44.14 0.60
C SER A 448 26.43 43.09 -0.19
N LYS A 449 25.76 42.02 -0.65
CA LYS A 449 26.43 41.00 -1.50
C LYS A 449 26.72 41.54 -2.90
N ILE A 450 25.84 42.37 -3.48
CA ILE A 450 26.07 43.07 -4.75
C ILE A 450 27.26 44.03 -4.64
N ASP A 451 27.32 44.79 -3.55
CA ASP A 451 28.45 45.70 -3.29
C ASP A 451 29.78 44.94 -3.24
N ARG A 452 29.82 43.82 -2.51
CA ARG A 452 30.99 42.94 -2.45
C ARG A 452 31.37 42.41 -3.84
N LEU A 453 30.38 41.98 -4.62
CA LEU A 453 30.59 41.39 -5.96
C LEU A 453 31.20 42.39 -6.92
N VAL A 454 30.66 43.64 -6.93
CA VAL A 454 31.10 44.68 -7.86
C VAL A 454 32.37 45.35 -7.39
N ASN A 455 32.43 45.81 -6.13
CA ASN A 455 33.52 46.67 -5.64
C ASN A 455 34.73 45.88 -5.10
N LYS A 456 34.53 44.66 -4.56
CA LYS A 456 35.63 43.86 -4.01
C LYS A 456 36.10 42.76 -4.99
N ILE A 457 35.18 42.08 -5.69
CA ILE A 457 35.53 41.00 -6.61
C ILE A 457 35.72 41.49 -8.04
N GLY A 458 35.12 42.66 -8.39
CA GLY A 458 35.30 43.29 -9.70
C GLY A 458 34.34 42.80 -10.80
N ILE A 459 33.32 42.03 -10.46
CA ILE A 459 32.32 41.51 -11.42
C ILE A 459 31.22 42.55 -11.62
N LYS A 460 31.27 43.26 -12.74
CA LYS A 460 30.32 44.35 -13.07
C LYS A 460 29.04 43.89 -13.75
N THR A 461 29.02 42.69 -14.34
CA THR A 461 27.84 42.13 -15.00
C THR A 461 27.52 40.75 -14.40
N PHE A 462 26.34 40.62 -13.83
CA PHE A 462 25.92 39.38 -13.17
C PHE A 462 24.39 39.20 -13.23
N TYR A 463 23.96 37.98 -13.03
CA TYR A 463 22.57 37.56 -12.95
C TYR A 463 22.26 37.12 -11.52
N LEU A 464 21.35 37.84 -10.85
CA LEU A 464 20.86 37.48 -9.51
C LEU A 464 19.56 36.71 -9.66
N HIS A 465 19.62 35.41 -9.39
CA HIS A 465 18.48 34.53 -9.36
C HIS A 465 17.82 34.61 -7.98
N VAL A 466 16.52 34.85 -7.93
CA VAL A 466 15.71 34.95 -6.71
C VAL A 466 14.32 34.35 -6.96
N HIS A 467 13.61 34.04 -5.87
CA HIS A 467 12.21 33.60 -5.97
C HIS A 467 11.34 34.61 -6.77
N PRO A 468 10.35 34.16 -7.58
CA PRO A 468 9.54 35.07 -8.43
C PRO A 468 8.90 36.23 -7.69
N TYR A 469 8.40 36.03 -6.47
CA TYR A 469 7.83 37.12 -5.66
C TYR A 469 8.87 38.16 -5.25
N VAL A 470 10.09 37.72 -4.93
CA VAL A 470 11.21 38.63 -4.62
C VAL A 470 11.65 39.40 -5.87
N ALA A 471 11.73 38.73 -7.01
CA ALA A 471 12.01 39.37 -8.30
C ALA A 471 10.96 40.43 -8.64
N ALA A 472 9.68 40.11 -8.46
CA ALA A 472 8.59 41.06 -8.67
C ALA A 472 8.71 42.28 -7.72
N TYR A 473 9.03 42.05 -6.45
CA TYR A 473 9.23 43.16 -5.48
C TYR A 473 10.42 44.05 -5.86
N ILE A 474 11.57 43.45 -6.22
CA ILE A 474 12.77 44.19 -6.63
C ILE A 474 12.52 45.00 -7.90
N ASN A 475 11.71 44.53 -8.82
CA ASN A 475 11.39 45.20 -10.09
C ASN A 475 10.20 46.16 -10.00
N LYS A 476 9.51 46.29 -8.85
CA LYS A 476 8.26 47.03 -8.71
C LYS A 476 8.49 48.56 -8.79
N GLY A 477 7.77 49.22 -9.69
CA GLY A 477 7.65 50.68 -9.79
C GLY A 477 8.75 51.39 -10.60
N LEU A 478 8.54 52.69 -10.84
CA LEU A 478 9.45 53.56 -11.60
C LEU A 478 10.81 53.74 -10.92
N PHE A 479 10.84 53.74 -9.58
CA PHE A 479 12.05 53.81 -8.74
C PHE A 479 12.35 52.45 -8.08
N SER A 480 12.31 51.39 -8.88
CA SER A 480 12.52 50.02 -8.39
C SER A 480 13.91 49.86 -7.76
N LEU A 481 14.03 48.88 -6.81
CA LEU A 481 15.33 48.54 -6.21
C LEU A 481 16.35 48.14 -7.28
N LYS A 482 15.93 47.43 -8.33
CA LYS A 482 16.79 47.15 -9.48
C LYS A 482 17.38 48.40 -10.11
N ARG A 483 16.57 49.44 -10.37
CA ARG A 483 17.05 50.72 -10.93
C ARG A 483 18.01 51.42 -9.99
N LYS A 484 17.73 51.44 -8.66
CA LYS A 484 18.65 51.99 -7.66
C LYS A 484 20.00 51.25 -7.69
N TRP A 485 19.99 49.94 -7.75
CA TRP A 485 21.22 49.17 -7.85
C TRP A 485 21.95 49.37 -9.18
N GLN A 486 21.21 49.50 -10.28
CA GLN A 486 21.80 49.80 -11.59
C GLN A 486 22.46 51.17 -11.63
N MET A 487 21.86 52.18 -10.98
CA MET A 487 22.46 53.52 -10.84
C MET A 487 23.71 53.50 -9.97
N LYS A 488 23.72 52.69 -8.91
CA LYS A 488 24.83 52.61 -7.95
C LYS A 488 25.99 51.72 -8.43
N TYR A 489 25.66 50.57 -9.06
CA TYR A 489 26.61 49.53 -9.39
C TYR A 489 26.82 49.31 -10.90
N GLY A 490 26.05 50.00 -11.74
CA GLY A 490 26.11 49.87 -13.20
C GLY A 490 24.97 49.03 -13.79
N LEU A 491 24.77 49.16 -15.10
CA LEU A 491 23.69 48.50 -15.85
C LEU A 491 23.77 46.97 -15.92
N GLY A 492 24.88 46.41 -15.49
CA GLY A 492 25.11 44.94 -15.51
C GLY A 492 24.37 44.16 -14.44
N VAL A 493 23.50 44.80 -13.64
CA VAL A 493 22.66 44.10 -12.62
C VAL A 493 21.40 43.53 -13.28
N HIS A 494 21.31 42.21 -13.39
CA HIS A 494 20.16 41.51 -13.96
C HIS A 494 19.46 40.66 -12.90
N ILE A 495 18.13 40.81 -12.76
CA ILE A 495 17.32 40.04 -11.83
C ILE A 495 16.55 38.98 -12.60
N VAL A 496 16.71 37.69 -12.21
CA VAL A 496 16.11 36.55 -12.87
C VAL A 496 15.20 35.79 -11.89
N PRO A 497 13.90 35.66 -12.19
CA PRO A 497 13.01 34.86 -11.36
C PRO A 497 13.32 33.35 -11.50
N SER A 498 13.42 32.60 -10.39
CA SER A 498 13.64 31.17 -10.36
C SER A 498 12.69 30.51 -9.37
N GLN A 499 11.85 29.61 -9.87
CA GLN A 499 10.94 28.81 -9.04
C GLN A 499 11.67 27.71 -8.23
N LYS A 500 12.92 27.43 -8.56
CA LYS A 500 13.74 26.42 -7.85
C LYS A 500 14.28 26.93 -6.51
N LEU A 501 14.26 28.23 -6.29
CA LEU A 501 14.78 28.86 -5.09
C LEU A 501 13.66 29.09 -4.06
N ALA A 502 13.96 28.84 -2.78
CA ALA A 502 13.09 29.24 -1.68
C ALA A 502 12.94 30.77 -1.61
N PHE A 503 11.90 31.25 -0.88
CA PHE A 503 11.51 32.65 -0.83
C PHE A 503 12.67 33.63 -0.51
N LEU A 504 13.57 33.26 0.40
CA LEU A 504 14.74 34.05 0.78
C LEU A 504 16.08 33.42 0.37
N GLN A 505 16.07 32.57 -0.65
CA GLN A 505 17.28 32.07 -1.29
C GLN A 505 17.62 32.90 -2.52
N TYR A 506 18.92 32.99 -2.79
CA TYR A 506 19.45 33.68 -3.96
C TYR A 506 20.71 33.00 -4.45
N GLU A 507 20.97 33.20 -5.73
CA GLU A 507 22.18 32.69 -6.41
C GLU A 507 22.69 33.77 -7.37
N PHE A 508 24.03 33.93 -7.43
CA PHE A 508 24.67 34.82 -8.38
C PHE A 508 25.33 34.00 -9.48
N TYR A 509 25.20 34.49 -10.70
CA TYR A 509 25.85 33.95 -11.89
C TYR A 509 26.59 35.06 -12.65
N ASP A 510 27.75 34.76 -13.22
CA ASP A 510 28.53 35.69 -14.02
C ASP A 510 27.92 35.90 -15.43
N SER A 511 28.58 36.73 -16.27
CA SER A 511 28.20 36.98 -17.65
C SER A 511 28.23 35.72 -18.55
N LYS A 512 28.97 34.70 -18.16
CA LYS A 512 29.03 33.37 -18.83
C LYS A 512 28.02 32.36 -18.24
N ARG A 513 27.16 32.79 -17.31
CA ARG A 513 26.20 31.98 -16.57
C ARG A 513 26.86 30.88 -15.70
N GLN A 514 28.08 31.12 -15.21
CA GLN A 514 28.71 30.27 -14.22
C GLN A 514 28.30 30.73 -12.82
N PHE A 515 28.03 29.77 -11.94
CA PHE A 515 27.64 30.05 -10.56
C PHE A 515 28.80 30.73 -9.80
N ILE A 516 28.48 31.76 -9.06
CA ILE A 516 29.43 32.51 -8.21
C ILE A 516 29.16 32.11 -6.76
N ASP A 517 30.08 31.38 -6.12
CA ASP A 517 29.96 31.01 -4.71
C ASP A 517 30.29 32.21 -3.83
N MET A 518 29.26 32.72 -3.15
CA MET A 518 29.35 33.88 -2.24
C MET A 518 29.48 33.44 -0.76
N LYS A 519 29.95 32.20 -0.47
CA LYS A 519 30.20 31.74 0.89
C LYS A 519 31.22 32.65 1.56
N GLU A 520 30.93 33.04 2.79
CA GLU A 520 31.89 33.73 3.64
C GLU A 520 33.05 32.79 3.95
N GLU A 521 34.28 33.17 3.59
CA GLU A 521 35.44 32.67 4.30
C GLU A 521 35.28 33.13 5.76
N ILE A 522 35.06 32.18 6.65
CA ILE A 522 35.14 32.39 8.09
C ILE A 522 36.62 32.81 8.30
N GLU A 523 36.86 34.09 8.51
CA GLU A 523 38.13 34.57 8.98
C GLU A 523 38.41 33.92 10.33
N THR A 524 39.25 32.87 10.28
CA THR A 524 39.97 32.40 11.45
C THR A 524 40.93 33.49 11.88
N LYS A 525 40.59 34.24 12.91
CA LYS A 525 41.50 34.90 13.79
C LYS A 525 41.43 34.27 15.15
#